data_7ffa71cb63d61bd199e7735b7b974c61
#
_entry.id   7ffa71cb63d61bd199e7735b7b974c61
#
_cell.length_a   1.000
_cell.length_b   1.000
_cell.length_c   1.000
_cell.angle_alpha   90.00
_cell.angle_beta   90.00
_cell.angle_gamma   90.00
#
_symmetry.space_group_name_H-M   'P 1'
#
loop_
_entity.id
_entity.type
_entity.pdbx_description
1 polymer ?
#
loop_
_entity_poly.entity_id
_entity_poly.type
_entity_poly.pdbx_seq_one_letter_code
_entity_poly.pdbx_strand_id
1 'polypeptide(L)'
;MAFLDRSARTVLLSELVSGLWLTLKYMFRDPVTVNYPYEKGPLSPRFRGEHALRRYPNGEERCIACKLCEAICPALAITIEAEPREDGSRRTTRYDIDMTKCIYCGFCQEACPVDAIVEGPNFEFATETREELFYNKEKLLANGDRWEAEIAKNLALDAPYR
;
A
#
# COMPACT_ATOMS: atom_id res chain seq x y z
N MET A 1 -42.35 -39.26 1.82
CA MET A 1 -42.70 -38.01 1.09
C MET A 1 -41.45 -37.16 0.73
N ALA A 2 -40.49 -36.94 1.62
CA ALA A 2 -39.28 -36.10 1.30
C ALA A 2 -38.39 -36.61 0.15
N PHE A 3 -38.30 -37.93 -0.07
CA PHE A 3 -37.50 -38.51 -1.16
C PHE A 3 -38.14 -38.29 -2.54
N LEU A 4 -39.46 -38.50 -2.65
CA LEU A 4 -40.18 -38.22 -3.88
C LEU A 4 -40.20 -36.76 -4.25
N ASP A 5 -40.30 -35.86 -3.26
CA ASP A 5 -40.22 -34.41 -3.46
C ASP A 5 -38.83 -33.99 -3.97
N ARG A 6 -37.76 -34.55 -3.39
CA ARG A 6 -36.38 -34.29 -3.84
C ARG A 6 -36.15 -34.78 -5.28
N SER A 7 -36.59 -35.97 -5.58
CA SER A 7 -36.47 -36.55 -6.93
C SER A 7 -37.27 -35.76 -7.97
N ALA A 8 -38.47 -35.33 -7.64
CA ALA A 8 -39.28 -34.48 -8.51
C ALA A 8 -38.61 -33.12 -8.77
N ARG A 9 -38.07 -32.47 -7.77
CA ARG A 9 -37.32 -31.21 -7.92
C ARG A 9 -36.09 -31.36 -8.79
N THR A 10 -35.35 -32.46 -8.65
CA THR A 10 -34.18 -32.75 -9.47
C THR A 10 -34.54 -32.97 -10.93
N VAL A 11 -35.59 -33.75 -11.21
CA VAL A 11 -36.06 -34.01 -12.59
C VAL A 11 -36.64 -32.74 -13.24
N LEU A 12 -37.36 -31.94 -12.48
CA LEU A 12 -37.93 -30.67 -12.96
C LEU A 12 -36.91 -29.51 -13.00
N LEU A 13 -35.68 -29.75 -12.60
CA LEU A 13 -34.61 -28.73 -12.55
C LEU A 13 -35.00 -27.43 -11.81
N SER A 14 -35.86 -27.56 -10.80
CA SER A 14 -36.47 -26.43 -10.10
C SER A 14 -35.41 -25.53 -9.43
N GLU A 15 -34.31 -26.11 -8.95
CA GLU A 15 -33.18 -25.37 -8.37
C GLU A 15 -32.41 -24.56 -9.42
N LEU A 16 -32.26 -25.12 -10.63
CA LEU A 16 -31.64 -24.41 -11.76
C LEU A 16 -32.52 -23.23 -12.19
N VAL A 17 -33.83 -23.44 -12.33
CA VAL A 17 -34.76 -22.36 -12.67
C VAL A 17 -34.78 -21.28 -11.60
N SER A 18 -34.76 -21.66 -10.32
CA SER A 18 -34.68 -20.73 -9.20
C SER A 18 -33.39 -19.91 -9.22
N GLY A 19 -32.24 -20.55 -9.50
CA GLY A 19 -30.95 -19.89 -9.65
C GLY A 19 -30.92 -18.89 -10.83
N LEU A 20 -31.46 -19.31 -11.98
CA LEU A 20 -31.60 -18.42 -13.15
C LEU A 20 -32.50 -17.22 -12.86
N TRP A 21 -33.60 -17.45 -12.16
CA TRP A 21 -34.51 -16.38 -11.74
C TRP A 21 -33.82 -15.40 -10.78
N LEU A 22 -32.99 -15.89 -9.85
CA LEU A 22 -32.24 -15.08 -8.93
C LEU A 22 -31.23 -14.18 -9.69
N THR A 23 -30.46 -14.77 -10.60
CA THR A 23 -29.50 -13.99 -11.41
C THR A 23 -30.17 -12.95 -12.29
N LEU A 24 -31.30 -13.33 -12.92
CA LEU A 24 -32.11 -12.40 -13.71
C LEU A 24 -32.61 -11.22 -12.87
N LYS A 25 -33.08 -11.48 -11.65
CA LYS A 25 -33.53 -10.44 -10.72
C LYS A 25 -32.39 -9.48 -10.36
N TYR A 26 -31.17 -10.01 -10.15
CA TYR A 26 -30.00 -9.17 -9.81
C TYR A 26 -29.46 -8.38 -11.00
N MET A 27 -29.69 -8.83 -12.24
CA MET A 27 -29.32 -8.11 -13.44
C MET A 27 -30.02 -6.73 -13.56
N PHE A 28 -31.21 -6.60 -13.00
CA PHE A 28 -32.00 -5.35 -13.01
C PHE A 28 -31.91 -4.54 -11.71
N ARG A 29 -31.01 -4.92 -10.80
CA ARG A 29 -30.73 -4.12 -9.60
C ARG A 29 -29.59 -3.12 -9.86
N ASP A 30 -29.57 -2.06 -9.07
CA ASP A 30 -28.45 -1.13 -9.08
C ASP A 30 -27.15 -1.87 -8.75
N PRO A 31 -26.08 -1.65 -9.56
CA PRO A 31 -24.80 -2.29 -9.31
C PRO A 31 -24.20 -1.79 -8.01
N VAL A 32 -23.66 -2.70 -7.18
CA VAL A 32 -22.92 -2.36 -5.94
C VAL A 32 -21.42 -2.26 -6.15
N THR A 33 -20.99 -2.43 -7.39
CA THR A 33 -19.58 -2.37 -7.79
C THR A 33 -19.13 -0.92 -7.98
N VAL A 34 -17.91 -0.60 -7.52
CA VAL A 34 -17.26 0.68 -7.79
C VAL A 34 -16.69 0.65 -9.21
N ASN A 35 -16.98 1.69 -9.99
CA ASN A 35 -16.52 1.79 -11.39
C ASN A 35 -15.07 2.32 -11.44
N TYR A 36 -14.14 1.51 -10.98
CA TYR A 36 -12.71 1.81 -11.08
C TYR A 36 -12.26 1.84 -12.55
N PRO A 37 -11.40 2.79 -13.00
CA PRO A 37 -10.67 3.80 -12.22
C PRO A 37 -11.41 5.14 -12.02
N TYR A 38 -12.60 5.31 -12.57
CA TYR A 38 -13.38 6.56 -12.51
C TYR A 38 -13.88 6.86 -11.09
N GLU A 39 -14.21 5.81 -10.35
CA GLU A 39 -14.59 5.88 -8.94
C GLU A 39 -13.59 5.07 -8.12
N LYS A 40 -13.14 5.63 -7.00
CA LYS A 40 -12.21 4.96 -6.06
C LYS A 40 -12.86 4.89 -4.68
N GLY A 41 -12.72 3.75 -4.04
CA GLY A 41 -13.12 3.59 -2.65
C GLY A 41 -12.25 4.40 -1.69
N PRO A 42 -12.76 4.77 -0.51
CA PRO A 42 -11.97 5.46 0.51
C PRO A 42 -10.86 4.53 1.03
N LEU A 43 -9.65 5.10 1.17
CA LEU A 43 -8.52 4.39 1.76
C LEU A 43 -8.45 4.64 3.26
N SER A 44 -7.98 3.63 4.00
CA SER A 44 -7.68 3.79 5.42
C SER A 44 -6.46 4.70 5.61
N PRO A 45 -6.41 5.51 6.69
CA PRO A 45 -5.18 6.25 7.05
C PRO A 45 -3.95 5.35 7.26
N ARG A 46 -4.17 4.06 7.55
CA ARG A 46 -3.12 3.04 7.73
C ARG A 46 -2.88 2.20 6.47
N PHE A 47 -3.34 2.68 5.31
CA PHE A 47 -3.10 1.97 4.06
C PHE A 47 -1.61 1.93 3.75
N ARG A 48 -1.14 0.76 3.31
CA ARG A 48 0.26 0.48 3.02
C ARG A 48 0.45 0.42 1.50
N GLY A 49 0.69 1.58 0.89
CA GLY A 49 0.93 1.70 -0.54
C GLY A 49 2.40 2.00 -0.87
N GLU A 50 2.61 2.78 -1.90
CA GLU A 50 3.93 3.11 -2.42
C GLU A 50 4.82 3.81 -1.38
N HIS A 51 6.07 3.38 -1.27
CA HIS A 51 7.04 3.93 -0.32
C HIS A 51 7.44 5.36 -0.69
N ALA A 52 7.64 6.18 0.35
CA ALA A 52 8.06 7.55 0.24
C ALA A 52 9.04 7.94 1.35
N LEU A 53 10.04 8.75 1.01
CA LEU A 53 10.93 9.41 1.98
C LEU A 53 10.47 10.85 2.17
N ARG A 54 10.26 11.24 3.42
CA ARG A 54 9.75 12.56 3.78
C ARG A 54 10.87 13.57 4.05
N ARG A 55 10.51 14.84 3.83
CA ARG A 55 11.35 16.00 4.21
C ARG A 55 10.71 16.76 5.37
N TYR A 56 11.53 17.57 6.02
CA TYR A 56 11.07 18.60 6.92
C TYR A 56 10.53 19.81 6.12
N PRO A 57 9.73 20.72 6.75
CA PRO A 57 9.25 21.91 6.07
C PRO A 57 10.34 22.84 5.53
N ASN A 58 11.57 22.76 6.07
CA ASN A 58 12.73 23.47 5.57
C ASN A 58 13.38 22.86 4.32
N GLY A 59 12.82 21.73 3.81
CA GLY A 59 13.31 21.00 2.65
C GLY A 59 14.40 19.96 2.96
N GLU A 60 14.89 19.88 4.20
CA GLU A 60 15.89 18.91 4.60
C GLU A 60 15.28 17.50 4.71
N GLU A 61 16.06 16.48 4.36
CA GLU A 61 15.65 15.08 4.50
C GLU A 61 15.48 14.71 5.98
N ARG A 62 14.37 14.03 6.32
CA ARG A 62 14.15 13.53 7.69
C ARG A 62 15.08 12.37 8.04
N CYS A 63 15.52 11.59 7.05
CA CYS A 63 16.32 10.39 7.28
C CYS A 63 17.67 10.71 7.93
N ILE A 64 17.93 10.11 9.09
CA ILE A 64 19.18 10.23 9.86
C ILE A 64 20.13 9.04 9.65
N ALA A 65 19.87 8.22 8.67
CA ALA A 65 20.68 7.05 8.32
C ALA A 65 20.94 6.07 9.49
N CYS A 66 19.95 5.85 10.36
CA CYS A 66 20.07 4.93 11.51
C CYS A 66 20.05 3.45 11.12
N LYS A 67 19.61 3.13 9.88
CA LYS A 67 19.52 1.78 9.31
C LYS A 67 18.53 0.82 10.02
N LEU A 68 17.67 1.29 10.92
CA LEU A 68 16.69 0.45 11.58
C LEU A 68 15.70 -0.17 10.61
N CYS A 69 15.25 0.58 9.58
CA CYS A 69 14.35 0.07 8.56
C CYS A 69 14.98 -1.03 7.69
N GLU A 70 16.29 -0.93 7.41
CA GLU A 70 17.05 -1.99 6.72
C GLU A 70 17.14 -3.25 7.59
N ALA A 71 17.46 -3.08 8.88
CA ALA A 71 17.63 -4.19 9.82
C ALA A 71 16.32 -4.94 10.13
N ILE A 72 15.17 -4.23 10.20
CA ILE A 72 13.88 -4.83 10.50
C ILE A 72 13.21 -5.46 9.29
N CYS A 73 13.65 -5.17 8.07
CA CYS A 73 12.99 -5.59 6.84
C CYS A 73 13.02 -7.12 6.67
N PRO A 74 11.87 -7.83 6.77
CA PRO A 74 11.85 -9.29 6.67
C PRO A 74 12.18 -9.80 5.27
N ALA A 75 11.96 -8.97 4.24
CA ALA A 75 12.23 -9.29 2.85
C ALA A 75 13.63 -8.87 2.39
N LEU A 76 14.43 -8.21 3.25
CA LEU A 76 15.73 -7.65 2.90
C LEU A 76 15.67 -6.79 1.62
N ALA A 77 14.59 -6.01 1.49
CA ALA A 77 14.30 -5.21 0.31
C ALA A 77 14.99 -3.85 0.34
N ILE A 78 15.48 -3.40 1.51
CA ILE A 78 16.04 -2.07 1.73
C ILE A 78 17.56 -2.15 1.81
N THR A 79 18.26 -1.27 1.12
CA THR A 79 19.72 -1.14 1.17
C THR A 79 20.10 0.32 1.44
N ILE A 80 20.88 0.57 2.50
CA ILE A 80 21.25 1.92 2.92
C ILE A 80 22.76 2.04 3.05
N GLU A 81 23.33 3.06 2.38
CA GLU A 81 24.69 3.51 2.61
C GLU A 81 24.65 4.92 3.25
N ALA A 82 25.54 5.16 4.18
CA ALA A 82 25.55 6.38 4.98
C ALA A 82 26.96 6.93 5.15
N GLU A 83 27.06 8.24 5.12
CA GLU A 83 28.30 8.97 5.39
C GLU A 83 28.11 10.01 6.50
N PRO A 84 29.17 10.28 7.29
CA PRO A 84 29.16 11.38 8.23
C PRO A 84 29.29 12.72 7.45
N ARG A 85 28.55 13.74 7.90
CA ARG A 85 28.71 15.11 7.43
C ARG A 85 29.75 15.84 8.26
N GLU A 86 30.15 17.01 7.78
CA GLU A 86 31.11 17.92 8.48
C GLU A 86 30.57 18.36 9.86
N ASP A 87 29.25 18.45 10.01
CA ASP A 87 28.57 18.78 11.27
C ASP A 87 28.48 17.61 12.27
N GLY A 88 29.05 16.43 11.93
CA GLY A 88 28.98 15.22 12.71
C GLY A 88 27.68 14.44 12.61
N SER A 89 26.67 14.95 11.91
CA SER A 89 25.44 14.22 11.63
C SER A 89 25.65 13.14 10.56
N ARG A 90 24.77 12.13 10.54
CA ARG A 90 24.81 11.08 9.51
C ARG A 90 23.71 11.34 8.49
N ARG A 91 24.00 11.09 7.23
CA ARG A 91 23.03 11.14 6.12
C ARG A 91 23.22 9.96 5.20
N THR A 92 22.16 9.60 4.50
CA THR A 92 22.20 8.55 3.48
C THR A 92 22.84 9.10 2.20
N THR A 93 23.84 8.42 1.68
CA THR A 93 24.34 8.59 0.31
C THR A 93 23.53 7.77 -0.66
N ARG A 94 23.09 6.58 -0.21
CA ARG A 94 22.24 5.67 -0.96
C ARG A 94 21.10 5.17 -0.09
N TYR A 95 19.92 5.11 -0.66
CA TYR A 95 18.73 4.51 -0.04
C TYR A 95 17.89 3.87 -1.15
N ASP A 96 17.98 2.57 -1.26
CA ASP A 96 17.29 1.81 -2.30
C ASP A 96 16.27 0.86 -1.70
N ILE A 97 15.13 0.71 -2.38
CA ILE A 97 14.12 -0.29 -2.07
C ILE A 97 13.81 -1.09 -3.33
N ASP A 98 13.99 -2.40 -3.27
CA ASP A 98 13.47 -3.32 -4.28
C ASP A 98 11.98 -3.58 -4.00
N MET A 99 11.10 -2.86 -4.73
CA MET A 99 9.65 -2.94 -4.56
C MET A 99 9.09 -4.31 -4.93
N THR A 100 9.85 -5.10 -5.71
CA THR A 100 9.44 -6.48 -6.08
C THR A 100 9.71 -7.49 -4.98
N LYS A 101 10.65 -7.20 -4.06
CA LYS A 101 10.90 -8.01 -2.86
C LYS A 101 10.01 -7.56 -1.70
N CYS A 102 9.65 -6.29 -1.65
CA CYS A 102 8.85 -5.71 -0.57
C CYS A 102 7.51 -6.42 -0.43
N ILE A 103 7.13 -6.76 0.81
CA ILE A 103 5.84 -7.38 1.15
C ILE A 103 4.86 -6.39 1.78
N TYR A 104 5.18 -5.11 1.79
CA TYR A 104 4.34 -4.02 2.31
C TYR A 104 3.87 -4.26 3.75
N CYS A 105 4.76 -4.77 4.60
CA CYS A 105 4.44 -5.10 6.00
C CYS A 105 4.38 -3.88 6.92
N GLY A 106 4.93 -2.73 6.53
CA GLY A 106 4.93 -1.49 7.30
C GLY A 106 5.99 -1.43 8.42
N PHE A 107 6.79 -2.48 8.64
CA PHE A 107 7.78 -2.49 9.73
C PHE A 107 8.84 -1.41 9.59
N CYS A 108 9.19 -1.03 8.37
CA CYS A 108 10.14 0.05 8.11
C CYS A 108 9.63 1.41 8.62
N GLN A 109 8.35 1.71 8.44
CA GLN A 109 7.77 2.96 8.95
C GLN A 109 7.56 2.92 10.47
N GLU A 110 7.25 1.77 11.04
CA GLU A 110 7.09 1.61 12.49
C GLU A 110 8.44 1.74 13.22
N ALA A 111 9.52 1.22 12.63
CA ALA A 111 10.86 1.28 13.19
C ALA A 111 11.53 2.65 13.03
N CYS A 112 10.98 3.55 12.20
CA CYS A 112 11.61 4.84 11.90
C CYS A 112 11.37 5.86 13.01
N PRO A 113 12.42 6.32 13.75
CA PRO A 113 12.25 7.22 14.89
C PRO A 113 11.91 8.66 14.50
N VAL A 114 12.00 9.00 13.21
CA VAL A 114 11.80 10.35 12.69
C VAL A 114 10.72 10.42 11.61
N ASP A 115 9.94 9.36 11.41
CA ASP A 115 8.93 9.25 10.36
C ASP A 115 9.46 9.65 8.96
N ALA A 116 10.68 9.22 8.64
CA ALA A 116 11.31 9.52 7.37
C ALA A 116 10.83 8.60 6.25
N ILE A 117 10.81 7.29 6.48
CA ILE A 117 10.25 6.31 5.55
C ILE A 117 8.81 6.01 5.95
N VAL A 118 7.90 6.09 4.97
CA VAL A 118 6.48 5.81 5.14
C VAL A 118 5.95 5.05 3.93
N GLU A 119 4.89 4.28 4.14
CA GLU A 119 4.08 3.71 3.08
C GLU A 119 2.94 4.69 2.78
N GLY A 120 2.94 5.26 1.58
CA GLY A 120 2.01 6.31 1.17
C GLY A 120 0.64 5.77 0.74
N PRO A 121 -0.27 6.67 0.34
CA PRO A 121 -1.62 6.30 -0.09
C PRO A 121 -1.67 5.77 -1.52
N ASN A 122 -0.63 5.97 -2.32
CA ASN A 122 -0.61 5.58 -3.72
C ASN A 122 -0.48 4.06 -3.88
N PHE A 123 -1.35 3.46 -4.69
CA PHE A 123 -1.28 2.05 -5.08
C PHE A 123 -1.19 1.86 -6.60
N GLU A 124 -1.28 2.94 -7.37
CA GLU A 124 -1.27 2.92 -8.83
C GLU A 124 0.16 3.20 -9.34
N PHE A 125 1.07 2.26 -9.13
CA PHE A 125 2.47 2.38 -9.54
C PHE A 125 2.98 1.13 -10.29
N ALA A 126 2.07 0.46 -11.01
CA ALA A 126 2.45 -0.63 -11.91
C ALA A 126 3.36 -0.11 -13.03
N THR A 127 4.37 -0.90 -13.39
CA THR A 127 5.36 -0.58 -14.42
C THR A 127 5.53 -1.75 -15.38
N GLU A 128 6.17 -1.52 -16.52
CA GLU A 128 6.38 -2.56 -17.53
C GLU A 128 7.61 -3.44 -17.20
N THR A 129 8.60 -2.86 -16.52
CA THR A 129 9.86 -3.54 -16.22
C THR A 129 10.13 -3.62 -14.73
N ARG A 130 10.91 -4.63 -14.32
CA ARG A 130 11.30 -4.80 -12.92
C ARG A 130 12.25 -3.69 -12.44
N GLU A 131 13.10 -3.21 -13.32
CA GLU A 131 14.10 -2.17 -13.02
C GLU A 131 13.42 -0.87 -12.56
N GLU A 132 12.27 -0.54 -13.11
CA GLU A 132 11.48 0.63 -12.72
C GLU A 132 10.91 0.51 -11.30
N LEU A 133 10.76 -0.72 -10.79
CA LEU A 133 10.35 -1.02 -9.42
C LEU A 133 11.55 -1.10 -8.44
N PHE A 134 12.75 -0.84 -8.92
CA PHE A 134 13.89 -0.61 -8.06
C PHE A 134 13.99 0.88 -7.73
N TYR A 135 13.50 1.26 -6.55
CA TYR A 135 13.38 2.66 -6.15
C TYR A 135 14.66 3.14 -5.49
N ASN A 136 15.27 4.15 -6.08
CA ASN A 136 16.39 4.86 -5.50
C ASN A 136 15.91 6.00 -4.57
N LYS A 137 16.86 6.59 -3.85
CA LYS A 137 16.62 7.69 -2.92
C LYS A 137 15.87 8.87 -3.56
N GLU A 138 16.21 9.24 -4.78
CA GLU A 138 15.62 10.39 -5.48
C GLU A 138 14.13 10.13 -5.78
N LYS A 139 13.80 8.95 -6.28
CA LYS A 139 12.41 8.55 -6.54
C LYS A 139 11.59 8.49 -5.26
N LEU A 140 12.16 7.98 -4.17
CA LEU A 140 11.49 7.92 -2.87
C LEU A 140 11.23 9.32 -2.30
N LEU A 141 12.16 10.26 -2.44
CA LEU A 141 11.98 11.65 -2.04
C LEU A 141 10.96 12.37 -2.91
N ALA A 142 10.97 12.13 -4.23
CA ALA A 142 9.96 12.69 -5.14
C ALA A 142 8.55 12.19 -4.81
N ASN A 143 8.40 10.93 -4.40
CA ASN A 143 7.13 10.40 -3.89
C ASN A 143 6.72 11.10 -2.59
N GLY A 144 7.67 11.32 -1.68
CA GLY A 144 7.44 12.08 -0.44
C GLY A 144 6.92 13.48 -0.72
N ASP A 145 7.60 14.21 -1.59
CA ASP A 145 7.23 15.58 -1.96
C ASP A 145 5.83 15.63 -2.63
N ARG A 146 5.50 14.62 -3.42
CA ARG A 146 4.19 14.51 -4.11
C ARG A 146 3.04 14.28 -3.14
N TRP A 147 3.22 13.40 -2.17
CA TRP A 147 2.15 12.89 -1.30
C TRP A 147 2.20 13.43 0.13
N GLU A 148 3.12 14.36 0.45
CA GLU A 148 3.35 14.84 1.82
C GLU A 148 2.07 15.33 2.51
N ALA A 149 1.20 16.05 1.81
CA ALA A 149 -0.02 16.60 2.40
C ALA A 149 -0.96 15.48 2.90
N GLU A 150 -1.10 14.41 2.13
CA GLU A 150 -1.95 13.27 2.47
C GLU A 150 -1.28 12.37 3.52
N ILE A 151 0.02 12.11 3.37
CA ILE A 151 0.84 11.38 4.34
C ILE A 151 0.77 12.05 5.71
N ALA A 152 0.97 13.36 5.79
CA ALA A 152 0.90 14.10 7.05
C ALA A 152 -0.47 14.01 7.71
N LYS A 153 -1.55 14.09 6.91
CA LYS A 153 -2.92 13.91 7.40
C LYS A 153 -3.14 12.50 7.94
N ASN A 154 -2.70 11.48 7.22
CA ASN A 154 -2.86 10.09 7.63
C ASN A 154 -2.08 9.78 8.91
N LEU A 155 -0.83 10.29 9.03
CA LEU A 155 -0.05 10.15 10.25
C LEU A 155 -0.69 10.85 11.45
N ALA A 156 -1.30 12.03 11.25
CA ALA A 156 -2.01 12.72 12.32
C ALA A 156 -3.26 11.94 12.78
N LEU A 157 -3.97 11.29 11.87
CA LEU A 157 -5.12 10.43 12.18
C LEU A 157 -4.71 9.12 12.88
N ASP A 158 -3.51 8.61 12.58
CA ASP A 158 -2.98 7.39 13.19
C ASP A 158 -2.26 7.64 14.52
N ALA A 159 -1.85 8.87 14.81
CA ALA A 159 -1.08 9.23 16.02
C ALA A 159 -1.64 8.69 17.35
N PRO A 160 -2.98 8.65 17.60
CA PRO A 160 -3.52 8.11 18.84
C PRO A 160 -3.32 6.60 19.04
N TYR A 161 -2.88 5.89 17.99
CA TYR A 161 -2.75 4.42 17.98
C TYR A 161 -1.30 3.95 17.84
N ARG A 162 -0.34 4.88 17.80
CA ARG A 162 1.11 4.65 17.70
C ARG A 162 1.82 4.69 19.02
#